data_ef9d3a56e73a32b49bdc27ba112be64c
#
_entry.id   ef9d3a56e73a32b49bdc27ba112be64c
#
_cell.length_a   1.000
_cell.length_b   1.000
_cell.length_c   1.000
_cell.angle_alpha   90.00
_cell.angle_beta   90.00
_cell.angle_gamma   90.00
#
_symmetry.space_group_name_H-M   'P 1'
#
loop_
_entity.id
_entity.type
_entity.pdbx_description
1 polymer ?
#
loop_
_entity_poly.entity_id
_entity_poly.type
_entity_poly.pdbx_seq_one_letter_code
_entity_poly.pdbx_strand_id
1 'polypeptide(L)'
;MPLRFEKITTHKKRFLDLLLLADEQESMIDRYLERGEMFVARDDGQVVAECVVTDEADRIGEIKNLAVPLQYQRKGYGRQTLEFLEAYYRERYRTLLVGTGDVPRTLRFYERCGYVRSHSIPGFFTDHYDHPII
;
A
#
# COMPACT_ATOMS: atom_id res chain seq x y z
N MET A 1 -20.77 1.76 6.41
CA MET A 1 -20.52 0.30 6.28
C MET A 1 -19.03 0.05 6.37
N PRO A 2 -18.60 -0.91 7.18
CA PRO A 2 -17.18 -1.24 7.23
C PRO A 2 -16.74 -1.89 5.92
N LEU A 3 -15.49 -1.65 5.57
CA LEU A 3 -14.90 -2.30 4.40
C LEU A 3 -14.66 -3.77 4.68
N ARG A 4 -14.78 -4.57 3.64
CA ARG A 4 -14.42 -5.99 3.69
C ARG A 4 -13.09 -6.15 2.97
N PHE A 5 -12.10 -6.74 3.66
CA PHE A 5 -10.78 -6.95 3.08
C PHE A 5 -10.63 -8.41 2.69
N GLU A 6 -10.16 -8.63 1.48
CA GLU A 6 -9.97 -9.96 0.92
C GLU A 6 -8.53 -10.13 0.50
N LYS A 7 -7.88 -11.21 0.97
CA LYS A 7 -6.53 -11.53 0.54
C LYS A 7 -6.59 -12.23 -0.83
N ILE A 8 -5.83 -11.70 -1.78
CA ILE A 8 -5.80 -12.22 -3.15
C ILE A 8 -4.56 -13.11 -3.28
N THR A 9 -4.77 -14.40 -3.52
CA THR A 9 -3.67 -15.37 -3.55
C THR A 9 -3.37 -15.89 -4.95
N THR A 10 -4.27 -15.68 -5.91
CA THR A 10 -4.07 -16.14 -7.29
C THR A 10 -4.60 -15.10 -8.26
N HIS A 11 -4.10 -15.13 -9.50
CA HIS A 11 -4.58 -14.25 -10.57
C HIS A 11 -4.57 -12.78 -10.17
N LYS A 12 -3.49 -12.36 -9.51
CA LYS A 12 -3.38 -11.00 -8.98
C LYS A 12 -3.47 -9.94 -10.07
N LYS A 13 -3.01 -10.28 -11.28
CA LYS A 13 -3.03 -9.33 -12.41
C LYS A 13 -4.42 -9.05 -12.97
N ARG A 14 -5.46 -9.72 -12.48
CA ARG A 14 -6.80 -9.30 -12.83
C ARG A 14 -7.12 -7.91 -12.28
N PHE A 15 -6.30 -7.42 -11.35
CA PHE A 15 -6.40 -6.06 -10.82
C PHE A 15 -5.31 -5.14 -11.38
N LEU A 16 -4.74 -5.47 -12.54
CA LEU A 16 -3.59 -4.72 -13.09
C LEU A 16 -3.91 -3.24 -13.29
N ASP A 17 -5.09 -2.91 -13.77
CA ASP A 17 -5.46 -1.51 -13.98
C ASP A 17 -5.36 -0.71 -12.69
N LEU A 18 -5.76 -1.31 -11.57
CA LEU A 18 -5.70 -0.66 -10.27
C LEU A 18 -4.26 -0.57 -9.78
N LEU A 19 -3.47 -1.63 -9.95
CA LEU A 19 -2.06 -1.64 -9.58
C LEU A 19 -1.28 -0.55 -10.32
N LEU A 20 -1.62 -0.32 -11.59
CA LEU A 20 -0.94 0.69 -12.40
C LEU A 20 -1.23 2.13 -11.95
N LEU A 21 -2.25 2.35 -11.15
CA LEU A 21 -2.49 3.69 -10.59
C LEU A 21 -1.39 4.11 -9.62
N ALA A 22 -0.78 3.16 -8.92
CA ALA A 22 0.26 3.46 -7.94
C ALA A 22 1.67 3.23 -8.50
N ASP A 23 1.81 2.37 -9.50
CA ASP A 23 3.10 2.06 -10.11
C ASP A 23 2.89 1.97 -11.61
N GLU A 24 3.39 2.92 -12.36
CA GLU A 24 3.07 3.11 -13.76
C GLU A 24 3.63 2.04 -14.69
N GLN A 25 4.55 1.20 -14.20
CA GLN A 25 5.22 0.21 -15.05
C GLN A 25 4.92 -1.21 -14.57
N GLU A 26 4.32 -2.00 -15.45
CA GLU A 26 4.03 -3.40 -15.15
C GLU A 26 5.30 -4.19 -14.80
N SER A 27 6.42 -3.88 -15.46
CA SER A 27 7.68 -4.55 -15.16
C SER A 27 8.14 -4.32 -13.72
N MET A 28 7.82 -3.18 -13.15
CA MET A 28 8.14 -2.89 -11.75
C MET A 28 7.19 -3.65 -10.83
N ILE A 29 5.91 -3.71 -11.18
CA ILE A 29 4.93 -4.48 -10.43
C ILE A 29 5.32 -5.95 -10.38
N ASP A 30 5.81 -6.51 -11.49
CA ASP A 30 6.24 -7.90 -11.57
C ASP A 30 7.35 -8.23 -10.56
N ARG A 31 8.12 -7.24 -10.10
CA ARG A 31 9.23 -7.46 -9.18
C ARG A 31 8.75 -7.83 -7.77
N TYR A 32 7.52 -7.48 -7.40
CA TYR A 32 7.05 -7.70 -6.03
C TYR A 32 5.70 -8.40 -5.93
N LEU A 33 4.93 -8.45 -7.01
CA LEU A 33 3.52 -8.86 -6.92
C LEU A 33 3.35 -10.29 -6.40
N GLU A 34 4.09 -11.24 -6.98
CA GLU A 34 3.91 -12.65 -6.60
C GLU A 34 4.51 -12.98 -5.24
N ARG A 35 5.60 -12.32 -4.85
CA ARG A 35 6.18 -12.55 -3.53
C ARG A 35 5.49 -11.77 -2.41
N GLY A 36 4.66 -10.78 -2.77
CA GLY A 36 3.96 -9.97 -1.81
C GLY A 36 2.61 -10.56 -1.43
N GLU A 37 2.03 -10.02 -0.37
CA GLU A 37 0.66 -10.31 0.01
C GLU A 37 -0.22 -9.18 -0.51
N MET A 38 -1.25 -9.55 -1.26
CA MET A 38 -2.15 -8.59 -1.87
C MET A 38 -3.51 -8.64 -1.20
N PHE A 39 -4.08 -7.46 -0.96
CA PHE A 39 -5.44 -7.34 -0.42
C PHE A 39 -6.23 -6.38 -1.29
N VAL A 40 -7.53 -6.65 -1.41
CA VAL A 40 -8.48 -5.68 -1.95
C VAL A 40 -9.51 -5.35 -0.89
N ALA A 41 -9.96 -4.12 -0.87
CA ALA A 41 -11.06 -3.68 0.00
C ALA A 41 -12.32 -3.55 -0.84
N ARG A 42 -13.42 -4.04 -0.30
CA ARG A 42 -14.72 -3.95 -0.97
C ARG A 42 -15.69 -3.17 -0.10
N ASP A 43 -16.44 -2.30 -0.75
CA ASP A 43 -17.55 -1.58 -0.13
C ASP A 43 -18.78 -1.92 -0.98
N ASP A 44 -19.74 -2.62 -0.36
CA ASP A 44 -20.96 -3.05 -1.04
C ASP A 44 -20.66 -3.81 -2.34
N GLY A 45 -19.66 -4.71 -2.29
CA GLY A 45 -19.27 -5.54 -3.42
C GLY A 45 -18.34 -4.89 -4.43
N GLN A 46 -18.13 -3.58 -4.35
CA GLN A 46 -17.24 -2.86 -5.27
C GLN A 46 -15.83 -2.79 -4.70
N VAL A 47 -14.83 -3.02 -5.56
CA VAL A 47 -13.42 -2.88 -5.16
C VAL A 47 -13.10 -1.39 -5.06
N VAL A 48 -12.79 -0.93 -3.86
CA VAL A 48 -12.54 0.50 -3.59
C VAL A 48 -11.10 0.79 -3.20
N ALA A 49 -10.26 -0.24 -3.01
CA ALA A 49 -8.84 -0.06 -2.74
C ALA A 49 -8.11 -1.39 -2.95
N GLU A 50 -6.82 -1.31 -3.20
CA GLU A 50 -5.94 -2.48 -3.21
C GLU A 50 -4.60 -2.10 -2.56
N CYS A 51 -3.87 -3.11 -2.09
CA CYS A 51 -2.52 -2.91 -1.60
C CYS A 51 -1.71 -4.19 -1.74
N VAL A 52 -0.38 -4.04 -1.82
CA VAL A 52 0.56 -5.15 -1.82
C VAL A 52 1.64 -4.86 -0.78
N VAL A 53 1.90 -5.82 0.09
CA VAL A 53 2.91 -5.70 1.14
C VAL A 53 3.91 -6.83 1.01
N THR A 54 5.18 -6.50 1.10
CA THR A 54 6.26 -7.49 1.04
C THR A 54 6.98 -7.58 2.39
N ASP A 55 7.55 -8.75 2.65
CA ASP A 55 8.40 -8.97 3.82
C ASP A 55 9.83 -8.53 3.46
N GLU A 56 10.39 -7.58 4.21
CA GLU A 56 11.72 -7.05 3.94
C GLU A 56 12.74 -7.46 5.00
N ALA A 57 12.42 -8.49 5.79
CA ALA A 57 13.25 -9.01 6.88
C ALA A 57 13.29 -8.08 8.11
N ASP A 58 13.86 -8.56 9.20
CA ASP A 58 14.03 -7.81 10.46
C ASP A 58 12.73 -7.25 11.01
N ARG A 59 11.62 -7.95 10.78
CA ARG A 59 10.29 -7.53 11.20
C ARG A 59 9.86 -6.20 10.57
N ILE A 60 10.26 -6.01 9.32
CA ILE A 60 9.87 -4.84 8.52
C ILE A 60 9.04 -5.32 7.33
N GLY A 61 7.85 -4.78 7.18
CA GLY A 61 7.05 -4.95 5.97
C GLY A 61 7.09 -3.69 5.15
N GLU A 62 6.93 -3.81 3.84
CA GLU A 62 6.90 -2.65 2.96
C GLU A 62 5.64 -2.66 2.11
N ILE A 63 4.92 -1.55 2.11
CA ILE A 63 3.78 -1.34 1.22
C ILE A 63 4.36 -0.97 -0.15
N LYS A 64 4.27 -1.91 -1.09
CA LYS A 64 4.80 -1.72 -2.45
C LYS A 64 3.80 -1.06 -3.39
N ASN A 65 2.52 -1.20 -3.09
CA ASN A 65 1.46 -0.67 -3.94
C ASN A 65 0.24 -0.41 -3.04
N LEU A 66 -0.38 0.74 -3.21
CA LEU A 66 -1.64 1.05 -2.55
C LEU A 66 -2.36 2.02 -3.46
N ALA A 67 -3.54 1.64 -3.92
CA ALA A 67 -4.29 2.46 -4.86
C ALA A 67 -5.78 2.43 -4.55
N VAL A 68 -6.42 3.58 -4.79
CA VAL A 68 -7.86 3.76 -4.71
C VAL A 68 -8.31 4.25 -6.08
N PRO A 69 -9.29 3.58 -6.72
CA PRO A 69 -9.80 4.05 -8.01
C PRO A 69 -10.24 5.53 -7.92
N LEU A 70 -10.05 6.26 -9.02
CA LEU A 70 -10.30 7.69 -9.04
C LEU A 70 -11.69 8.07 -8.52
N GLN A 71 -12.71 7.32 -8.91
CA GLN A 71 -14.09 7.61 -8.52
C GLN A 71 -14.35 7.38 -7.03
N TYR A 72 -13.44 6.69 -6.35
CA TYR A 72 -13.59 6.39 -4.91
C TYR A 72 -12.62 7.16 -4.02
N GLN A 73 -11.78 8.02 -4.60
CA GLN A 73 -10.81 8.80 -3.82
C GLN A 73 -11.51 9.86 -2.97
N ARG A 74 -10.82 10.30 -1.92
CA ARG A 74 -11.28 11.32 -0.96
C ARG A 74 -12.50 10.88 -0.14
N LYS A 75 -12.66 9.57 0.04
CA LYS A 75 -13.73 8.99 0.88
C LYS A 75 -13.18 8.27 2.10
N GLY A 76 -11.86 8.31 2.32
CA GLY A 76 -11.23 7.67 3.46
C GLY A 76 -10.84 6.22 3.24
N TYR A 77 -11.00 5.67 2.05
CA TYR A 77 -10.67 4.26 1.80
C TYR A 77 -9.19 3.97 1.93
N GLY A 78 -8.32 4.89 1.50
CA GLY A 78 -6.88 4.70 1.64
C GLY A 78 -6.46 4.66 3.10
N ARG A 79 -6.98 5.56 3.92
CA ARG A 79 -6.71 5.57 5.36
C ARG A 79 -7.20 4.29 6.02
N GLN A 80 -8.41 3.83 5.70
CA GLN A 80 -8.94 2.60 6.26
C GLN A 80 -8.10 1.39 5.86
N THR A 81 -7.56 1.40 4.63
CA THR A 81 -6.67 0.33 4.17
C THR A 81 -5.38 0.32 4.99
N LEU A 82 -4.79 1.49 5.26
CA LEU A 82 -3.60 1.57 6.10
C LEU A 82 -3.89 1.09 7.53
N GLU A 83 -5.03 1.45 8.08
CA GLU A 83 -5.45 1.00 9.41
C GLU A 83 -5.62 -0.52 9.45
N PHE A 84 -6.19 -1.09 8.39
CA PHE A 84 -6.29 -2.54 8.28
C PHE A 84 -4.93 -3.20 8.27
N LEU A 85 -3.98 -2.67 7.48
CA LEU A 85 -2.63 -3.25 7.38
C LEU A 85 -1.90 -3.16 8.72
N GLU A 86 -2.02 -2.05 9.42
CA GLU A 86 -1.40 -1.90 10.74
C GLU A 86 -1.92 -2.97 11.71
N ALA A 87 -3.22 -3.20 11.74
CA ALA A 87 -3.81 -4.21 12.60
C ALA A 87 -3.44 -5.62 12.16
N TYR A 88 -3.47 -5.88 10.86
CA TYR A 88 -3.19 -7.21 10.30
C TYR A 88 -1.75 -7.65 10.58
N TYR A 89 -0.79 -6.72 10.46
CA TYR A 89 0.63 -7.04 10.56
C TYR A 89 1.24 -6.72 11.92
N ARG A 90 0.45 -6.27 12.89
CA ARG A 90 0.94 -5.80 14.19
C ARG A 90 1.86 -6.79 14.89
N GLU A 91 1.56 -8.09 14.82
CA GLU A 91 2.37 -9.10 15.50
C GLU A 91 3.55 -9.59 14.66
N ARG A 92 3.50 -9.41 13.33
CA ARG A 92 4.55 -9.89 12.44
C ARG A 92 5.61 -8.84 12.17
N TYR A 93 5.20 -7.60 12.03
CA TYR A 93 6.12 -6.49 11.74
C TYR A 93 6.08 -5.45 12.85
N ARG A 94 7.25 -4.86 13.12
CA ARG A 94 7.34 -3.72 14.03
C ARG A 94 7.21 -2.39 13.29
N THR A 95 7.44 -2.41 11.96
CA THR A 95 7.42 -1.21 11.14
C THR A 95 6.86 -1.54 9.76
N LEU A 96 6.04 -0.67 9.23
CA LEU A 96 5.66 -0.67 7.82
C LEU A 96 6.37 0.48 7.13
N LEU A 97 7.09 0.16 6.07
CA LEU A 97 7.67 1.17 5.18
C LEU A 97 6.72 1.40 4.01
N VAL A 98 6.80 2.57 3.43
CA VAL A 98 6.19 2.83 2.13
C VAL A 98 7.17 3.67 1.31
N GLY A 99 7.45 3.20 0.08
CA GLY A 99 8.21 3.98 -0.87
C GLY A 99 7.23 4.81 -1.69
N THR A 100 7.44 6.10 -1.76
CA THR A 100 6.59 7.00 -2.53
C THR A 100 7.44 7.80 -3.50
N GLY A 101 6.85 8.14 -4.65
CA GLY A 101 7.44 9.13 -5.52
C GLY A 101 7.37 10.51 -4.88
N ASP A 102 8.12 11.44 -5.43
CA ASP A 102 8.16 12.81 -4.93
C ASP A 102 6.93 13.61 -5.40
N VAL A 103 5.74 13.10 -5.06
CA VAL A 103 4.46 13.74 -5.39
C VAL A 103 3.88 14.32 -4.10
N PRO A 104 3.82 15.66 -3.95
CA PRO A 104 3.42 16.27 -2.68
C PRO A 104 2.08 15.78 -2.12
N ARG A 105 1.10 15.50 -2.97
CA ARG A 105 -0.21 15.03 -2.50
C ARG A 105 -0.09 13.64 -1.85
N THR A 106 0.68 12.74 -2.44
CA THR A 106 0.90 11.40 -1.89
C THR A 106 1.67 11.48 -0.57
N LEU A 107 2.70 12.33 -0.51
CA LEU A 107 3.48 12.54 0.70
C LEU A 107 2.60 13.04 1.83
N ARG A 108 1.75 14.04 1.56
CA ARG A 108 0.85 14.59 2.57
C ARG A 108 -0.16 13.56 3.06
N PHE A 109 -0.63 12.68 2.17
CA PHE A 109 -1.55 11.61 2.56
C PHE A 109 -0.90 10.70 3.60
N TYR A 110 0.32 10.21 3.35
CA TYR A 110 0.99 9.33 4.28
C TYR A 110 1.32 10.03 5.59
N GLU A 111 1.75 11.28 5.53
CA GLU A 111 2.03 12.05 6.74
C GLU A 111 0.77 12.23 7.60
N ARG A 112 -0.37 12.51 7.00
CA ARG A 112 -1.63 12.61 7.74
C ARG A 112 -2.07 11.29 8.36
N CYS A 113 -1.63 10.18 7.80
CA CYS A 113 -1.91 8.85 8.34
C CYS A 113 -0.88 8.40 9.38
N GLY A 114 0.03 9.28 9.77
CA GLY A 114 1.00 8.99 10.83
C GLY A 114 2.34 8.47 10.35
N TYR A 115 2.59 8.48 9.05
CA TYR A 115 3.87 8.06 8.50
C TYR A 115 4.87 9.19 8.60
N VAL A 116 6.12 8.85 8.90
CA VAL A 116 7.20 9.81 9.07
C VAL A 116 8.28 9.49 8.04
N ARG A 117 8.81 10.53 7.40
CA ARG A 117 9.87 10.37 6.42
C ARG A 117 11.10 9.81 7.09
N SER A 118 11.56 8.63 6.67
CA SER A 118 12.69 7.96 7.29
C SER A 118 14.00 8.18 6.54
N HIS A 119 13.97 8.17 5.22
CA HIS A 119 15.17 8.41 4.43
C HIS A 119 14.82 8.64 2.97
N SER A 120 15.76 9.28 2.24
CA SER A 120 15.73 9.42 0.79
C SER A 120 16.91 8.65 0.23
N ILE A 121 16.73 8.05 -0.94
CA ILE A 121 17.80 7.34 -1.62
C ILE A 121 18.31 8.26 -2.74
N PRO A 122 19.58 8.76 -2.68
CA PRO A 122 20.10 9.64 -3.73
C PRO A 122 20.04 8.98 -5.11
N GLY A 123 19.65 9.73 -6.11
CA GLY A 123 19.52 9.24 -7.48
C GLY A 123 18.24 8.51 -7.78
N PHE A 124 17.40 8.27 -6.79
CA PHE A 124 16.06 7.69 -6.95
C PHE A 124 15.02 8.74 -6.61
N PHE A 125 13.89 8.70 -7.31
CA PHE A 125 12.80 9.65 -7.06
C PHE A 125 11.80 9.13 -6.06
N THR A 126 12.27 8.34 -5.09
CA THR A 126 11.41 7.76 -4.05
C THR A 126 11.97 8.05 -2.67
N ASP A 127 11.09 8.45 -1.78
CA ASP A 127 11.38 8.57 -0.36
C ASP A 127 10.73 7.39 0.35
N HIS A 128 11.34 6.96 1.45
CA HIS A 128 10.76 5.90 2.26
C HIS A 128 10.15 6.51 3.52
N TYR A 129 8.96 6.05 3.85
CA TYR A 129 8.22 6.46 5.05
C TYR A 129 8.01 5.27 5.94
N ASP A 130 8.05 5.48 7.25
CA ASP A 130 7.83 4.42 8.23
C ASP A 130 6.63 4.72 9.10
N HIS A 131 6.01 3.66 9.57
CA HIS A 131 5.01 3.71 10.61
C HIS A 131 5.28 2.55 11.58
N PRO A 132 5.69 2.84 12.83
CA PRO A 132 5.78 1.79 13.85
C PRO A 132 4.37 1.27 14.15
N ILE A 133 4.23 -0.06 14.23
CA ILE A 133 2.92 -0.69 14.42
C ILE A 133 2.88 -1.59 15.66
N ILE A 134 3.55 -1.17 16.69
CA ILE A 134 3.53 -1.87 17.97
C ILE A 134 2.51 -1.27 18.93
#